data_24ae07f264952062ab125dd989ca9342
#
_entry.id   24ae07f264952062ab125dd989ca9342
#
_cell.length_a   1.000
_cell.length_b   1.000
_cell.length_c   1.000
_cell.angle_alpha   90.00
_cell.angle_beta   90.00
_cell.angle_gamma   90.00
#
_symmetry.space_group_name_H-M   'P 1'
#
loop_
_entity.id
_entity.type
_entity.pdbx_description
1 polymer ?
#
loop_
_entity_poly.entity_id
_entity_poly.type
_entity_poly.pdbx_seq_one_letter_code
_entity_poly.pdbx_strand_id
1 'polypeptide(L)'
;YALPPLTRKSDGLPVGAVSGFCNMLYSFLEKARAGNSMDTPSHLAVIFDSARKNFRNDIYKEYKGNRSDAPEDLIPQFDYIRKAVKAFNLPSIELQNYEADDLIATYKIQAKKEKIKLTIVSSDKDLMQLVDQDTYMLDTMKDKHIGIDEVKEKFGVPPEKVIDVQSLAGDSVDNVPGVPGIGVKTAAELINQFGSLDELLKKAETIKQPKRRQALLDNKSNALISRELVTLKNDVPVKETINDFILKPFDKEKIFSFLDEMEFTKIKKRIEQTYGMSETNFKPSSTVVKKSLKNEAGFNIIYDKKEIETILAKADDQG
;
A
#
# COMPACT_ATOMS: atom_id res chain seq x y z
N TYR A 1 -6.68 0.35 17.75
CA TYR A 1 -6.79 1.49 18.67
C TYR A 1 -8.06 1.49 19.54
N ALA A 2 -9.10 0.76 19.19
CA ALA A 2 -10.38 0.79 19.90
C ALA A 2 -10.85 -0.59 20.34
N LEU A 3 -9.99 -1.58 20.31
CA LEU A 3 -10.33 -2.91 20.80
C LEU A 3 -10.04 -2.97 22.31
N PRO A 4 -10.94 -3.59 23.12
CA PRO A 4 -10.64 -3.82 24.51
C PRO A 4 -9.33 -4.60 24.67
N PRO A 5 -8.60 -4.41 25.75
CA PRO A 5 -7.36 -5.13 25.98
C PRO A 5 -7.63 -6.63 25.93
N LEU A 6 -7.13 -7.28 24.88
CA LEU A 6 -7.20 -8.72 24.71
C LEU A 6 -5.86 -9.31 25.10
N THR A 7 -5.89 -10.23 26.05
CA THR A 7 -4.69 -10.97 26.49
C THR A 7 -4.83 -12.45 26.19
N ARG A 8 -3.70 -13.10 25.91
CA ARG A 8 -3.60 -14.55 25.81
C ARG A 8 -3.77 -15.14 27.23
N LYS A 9 -4.65 -16.14 27.36
CA LYS A 9 -5.05 -16.65 28.68
C LYS A 9 -3.93 -17.42 29.38
N SER A 10 -3.09 -18.08 28.60
CA SER A 10 -2.01 -18.93 29.10
C SER A 10 -0.94 -18.16 29.86
N ASP A 11 -0.63 -16.91 29.47
CA ASP A 11 0.50 -16.15 30.02
C ASP A 11 0.23 -14.64 30.18
N GLY A 12 -0.97 -14.17 29.85
CA GLY A 12 -1.33 -12.77 29.97
C GLY A 12 -0.74 -11.86 28.90
N LEU A 13 -0.11 -12.39 27.85
CA LEU A 13 0.48 -11.59 26.78
C LEU A 13 -0.59 -10.73 26.10
N PRO A 14 -0.37 -9.40 25.93
CA PRO A 14 -1.24 -8.57 25.11
C PRO A 14 -1.26 -9.04 23.66
N VAL A 15 -2.45 -9.30 23.10
CA VAL A 15 -2.60 -9.83 21.73
C VAL A 15 -3.66 -9.09 20.91
N GLY A 16 -4.17 -7.96 21.42
CA GLY A 16 -5.23 -7.20 20.77
C GLY A 16 -4.86 -6.71 19.37
N ALA A 17 -3.64 -6.17 19.19
CA ALA A 17 -3.16 -5.71 17.89
C ALA A 17 -2.94 -6.88 16.91
N VAL A 18 -2.38 -8.00 17.38
CA VAL A 18 -2.20 -9.22 16.57
C VAL A 18 -3.55 -9.75 16.11
N SER A 19 -4.53 -9.82 17.02
CA SER A 19 -5.89 -10.28 16.69
C SER A 19 -6.56 -9.37 15.66
N GLY A 20 -6.48 -8.06 15.86
CA GLY A 20 -7.02 -7.07 14.91
C GLY A 20 -6.37 -7.20 13.53
N PHE A 21 -5.05 -7.31 13.49
CA PHE A 21 -4.28 -7.50 12.26
C PHE A 21 -4.67 -8.80 11.54
N CYS A 22 -4.74 -9.93 12.24
CA CYS A 22 -5.13 -11.21 11.65
C CYS A 22 -6.55 -11.17 11.07
N ASN A 23 -7.50 -10.54 11.77
CA ASN A 23 -8.87 -10.41 11.30
C ASN A 23 -8.95 -9.52 10.04
N MET A 24 -8.24 -8.40 10.03
CA MET A 24 -8.15 -7.51 8.87
C MET A 24 -7.53 -8.23 7.67
N LEU A 25 -6.40 -8.89 7.86
CA LEU A 25 -5.68 -9.60 6.81
C LEU A 25 -6.52 -10.75 6.24
N TYR A 26 -7.15 -11.52 7.11
CA TYR A 26 -8.03 -12.61 6.68
C TYR A 26 -9.25 -12.09 5.90
N SER A 27 -9.92 -11.05 6.39
CA SER A 27 -11.05 -10.44 5.68
C SER A 27 -10.64 -9.88 4.31
N PHE A 28 -9.45 -9.29 4.21
CA PHE A 28 -8.90 -8.83 2.94
C PHE A 28 -8.67 -10.01 1.97
N LEU A 29 -8.07 -11.10 2.46
CA LEU A 29 -7.83 -12.31 1.67
C LEU A 29 -9.12 -13.02 1.27
N GLU A 30 -10.15 -13.04 2.12
CA GLU A 30 -11.48 -13.57 1.77
C GLU A 30 -12.10 -12.77 0.61
N LYS A 31 -12.14 -11.44 0.72
CA LYS A 31 -12.65 -10.56 -0.34
C LYS A 31 -11.87 -10.75 -1.66
N ALA A 32 -10.55 -10.83 -1.57
CA ALA A 32 -9.69 -11.06 -2.71
C ALA A 32 -9.94 -12.41 -3.41
N ARG A 33 -10.32 -13.43 -2.66
CA ARG A 33 -10.59 -14.80 -3.18
C ARG A 33 -12.02 -15.01 -3.65
N ALA A 34 -12.97 -14.24 -3.14
CA ALA A 34 -14.38 -14.36 -3.53
C ALA A 34 -14.63 -14.07 -5.02
N GLY A 35 -13.64 -13.55 -5.74
CA GLY A 35 -13.57 -13.57 -7.21
C GLY A 35 -14.65 -12.81 -7.97
N ASN A 36 -15.45 -11.99 -7.31
CA ASN A 36 -16.59 -11.30 -7.93
C ASN A 36 -16.25 -9.96 -8.57
N SER A 37 -14.98 -9.55 -8.58
CA SER A 37 -14.53 -8.33 -9.24
C SER A 37 -13.29 -8.57 -10.10
N MET A 38 -13.10 -7.75 -11.13
CA MET A 38 -11.92 -7.75 -12.00
C MET A 38 -10.61 -7.44 -11.24
N ASP A 39 -10.69 -7.21 -9.93
CA ASP A 39 -9.61 -6.73 -9.07
C ASP A 39 -9.15 -7.78 -8.04
N THR A 40 -9.31 -9.09 -8.36
CA THR A 40 -8.71 -10.13 -7.50
C THR A 40 -7.19 -10.03 -7.58
N PRO A 41 -6.49 -9.73 -6.47
CA PRO A 41 -5.04 -9.59 -6.51
C PRO A 41 -4.37 -10.93 -6.79
N SER A 42 -3.47 -10.96 -7.74
CA SER A 42 -2.60 -12.11 -8.04
C SER A 42 -1.33 -12.12 -7.17
N HIS A 43 -0.95 -10.97 -6.64
CA HIS A 43 0.24 -10.75 -5.84
C HIS A 43 -0.13 -10.00 -4.56
N LEU A 44 0.51 -10.33 -3.46
CA LEU A 44 0.35 -9.62 -2.19
C LEU A 44 1.62 -9.73 -1.36
N ALA A 45 2.05 -8.62 -0.78
CA ALA A 45 3.11 -8.56 0.22
C ALA A 45 2.69 -7.65 1.36
N VAL A 46 3.22 -7.92 2.55
CA VAL A 46 3.10 -7.03 3.71
C VAL A 46 4.46 -6.40 3.95
N ILE A 47 4.49 -5.07 3.97
CA ILE A 47 5.72 -4.30 4.08
C ILE A 47 5.75 -3.61 5.44
N PHE A 48 6.89 -3.70 6.14
CA PHE A 48 7.10 -3.19 7.47
C PHE A 48 8.24 -2.19 7.52
N ASP A 49 8.16 -1.24 8.45
CA ASP A 49 9.32 -0.50 8.91
C ASP A 49 10.24 -1.42 9.70
N SER A 50 11.53 -1.41 9.38
CA SER A 50 12.53 -2.24 10.07
C SER A 50 13.01 -1.61 11.38
N ALA A 51 13.04 -0.28 11.45
CA ALA A 51 13.51 0.48 12.60
C ALA A 51 12.94 1.89 12.60
N ARG A 52 13.06 2.57 13.76
CA ARG A 52 12.63 3.96 13.93
C ARG A 52 13.54 4.95 13.20
N LYS A 53 14.85 4.67 13.13
CA LYS A 53 15.85 5.50 12.45
C LYS A 53 16.13 4.97 11.05
N ASN A 54 16.28 5.91 10.11
CA ASN A 54 16.58 5.61 8.73
C ASN A 54 17.45 6.75 8.13
N PHE A 55 17.79 6.68 6.84
CA PHE A 55 18.65 7.64 6.17
C PHE A 55 18.16 9.10 6.26
N ARG A 56 16.84 9.34 6.48
CA ARG A 56 16.31 10.70 6.65
C ARG A 56 16.83 11.38 7.92
N ASN A 57 17.19 10.62 8.95
CA ASN A 57 17.82 11.17 10.15
C ASN A 57 19.25 11.66 9.90
N ASP A 58 19.91 11.19 8.84
CA ASP A 58 21.22 11.73 8.41
C ASP A 58 21.05 13.08 7.69
N ILE A 59 19.93 13.26 6.96
CA ILE A 59 19.56 14.51 6.30
C ILE A 59 19.09 15.54 7.33
N TYR A 60 18.21 15.13 8.25
CA TYR A 60 17.62 15.98 9.28
C TYR A 60 17.45 15.21 10.59
N LYS A 61 18.28 15.53 11.57
CA LYS A 61 18.35 14.80 12.86
C LYS A 61 17.03 14.76 13.62
N GLU A 62 16.23 15.81 13.49
CA GLU A 62 14.93 15.95 14.16
C GLU A 62 13.79 15.20 13.45
N TYR A 63 14.03 14.57 12.30
CA TYR A 63 13.01 13.80 11.56
C TYR A 63 12.40 12.72 12.46
N LYS A 64 11.06 12.75 12.61
CA LYS A 64 10.26 11.89 13.51
C LYS A 64 10.72 11.92 14.99
N GLY A 65 11.52 12.94 15.39
CA GLY A 65 12.07 13.05 16.74
C GLY A 65 11.01 13.35 17.81
N ASN A 66 9.87 13.90 17.42
CA ASN A 66 8.73 14.20 18.27
C ASN A 66 7.76 13.03 18.50
N ARG A 67 7.96 11.88 17.81
CA ARG A 67 7.13 10.70 18.00
C ARG A 67 7.41 10.04 19.36
N SER A 68 6.36 9.80 20.15
CA SER A 68 6.46 9.02 21.39
C SER A 68 6.84 7.57 21.11
N ASP A 69 7.33 6.88 22.12
CA ASP A 69 7.56 5.45 22.02
C ASP A 69 6.23 4.69 21.90
N ALA A 70 6.32 3.49 21.32
CA ALA A 70 5.15 2.63 21.25
C ALA A 70 4.69 2.25 22.67
N PRO A 71 3.37 2.14 22.91
CA PRO A 71 2.87 1.63 24.18
C PRO A 71 3.50 0.29 24.55
N GLU A 72 3.82 0.09 25.83
CA GLU A 72 4.48 -1.13 26.33
C GLU A 72 3.74 -2.41 25.92
N ASP A 73 2.41 -2.39 25.94
CA ASP A 73 1.57 -3.51 25.51
C ASP A 73 1.64 -3.80 24.01
N LEU A 74 2.09 -2.87 23.20
CA LEU A 74 2.20 -3.03 21.75
C LEU A 74 3.55 -3.61 21.33
N ILE A 75 4.62 -3.30 22.05
CA ILE A 75 5.97 -3.70 21.70
C ILE A 75 6.11 -5.22 21.47
N PRO A 76 5.67 -6.10 22.39
CA PRO A 76 5.77 -7.54 22.21
C PRO A 76 4.93 -8.07 21.04
N GLN A 77 3.94 -7.32 20.59
CA GLN A 77 3.04 -7.74 19.53
C GLN A 77 3.62 -7.56 18.11
N PHE A 78 4.65 -6.73 17.94
CA PHE A 78 5.26 -6.52 16.62
C PHE A 78 5.83 -7.81 16.02
N ASP A 79 6.51 -8.62 16.82
CA ASP A 79 7.07 -9.90 16.36
C ASP A 79 5.96 -10.91 16.01
N TYR A 80 4.88 -10.93 16.79
CA TYR A 80 3.74 -11.79 16.50
C TYR A 80 2.98 -11.35 15.25
N ILE A 81 2.92 -10.05 14.93
CA ILE A 81 2.35 -9.55 13.67
C ILE A 81 3.19 -10.06 12.48
N ARG A 82 4.53 -10.03 12.58
CA ARG A 82 5.41 -10.61 11.54
C ARG A 82 5.25 -12.13 11.42
N LYS A 83 5.13 -12.83 12.55
CA LYS A 83 4.82 -14.28 12.56
C LYS A 83 3.47 -14.56 11.91
N ALA A 84 2.45 -13.74 12.15
CA ALA A 84 1.14 -13.86 11.52
C ALA A 84 1.25 -13.80 10.00
N VAL A 85 1.96 -12.81 9.43
CA VAL A 85 2.16 -12.70 7.97
C VAL A 85 2.74 -14.00 7.40
N LYS A 86 3.77 -14.54 8.06
CA LYS A 86 4.39 -15.81 7.66
C LYS A 86 3.43 -17.01 7.79
N ALA A 87 2.60 -17.03 8.85
CA ALA A 87 1.60 -18.08 9.05
C ALA A 87 0.50 -18.03 7.96
N PHE A 88 0.15 -16.83 7.49
CA PHE A 88 -0.75 -16.64 6.34
C PHE A 88 -0.08 -16.95 4.98
N ASN A 89 1.17 -17.42 4.98
CA ASN A 89 1.96 -17.73 3.78
C ASN A 89 2.14 -16.53 2.85
N LEU A 90 2.35 -15.36 3.44
CA LEU A 90 2.56 -14.11 2.72
C LEU A 90 4.00 -13.63 2.86
N PRO A 91 4.56 -12.99 1.82
CA PRO A 91 5.81 -12.26 1.92
C PRO A 91 5.74 -11.15 2.96
N SER A 92 6.76 -11.10 3.82
CA SER A 92 6.97 -10.07 4.84
C SER A 92 8.26 -9.35 4.52
N ILE A 93 8.16 -8.10 4.10
CA ILE A 93 9.29 -7.33 3.56
C ILE A 93 9.62 -6.19 4.52
N GLU A 94 10.88 -6.10 4.87
CA GLU A 94 11.46 -4.97 5.61
C GLU A 94 12.94 -4.83 5.24
N LEU A 95 13.45 -3.63 5.23
CA LEU A 95 14.86 -3.40 4.95
C LEU A 95 15.41 -2.32 5.86
N GLN A 96 16.54 -2.62 6.52
CA GLN A 96 17.19 -1.68 7.42
C GLN A 96 17.57 -0.39 6.69
N ASN A 97 17.43 0.74 7.37
CA ASN A 97 17.73 2.08 6.88
C ASN A 97 16.69 2.67 5.91
N TYR A 98 15.61 1.96 5.57
CA TYR A 98 14.52 2.43 4.71
C TYR A 98 13.18 2.27 5.42
N GLU A 99 12.24 3.16 5.11
CA GLU A 99 10.87 3.07 5.57
C GLU A 99 10.05 2.15 4.65
N ALA A 100 8.95 1.61 5.17
CA ALA A 100 8.01 0.82 4.38
C ALA A 100 7.57 1.55 3.10
N ASP A 101 7.39 2.86 3.18
CA ASP A 101 6.96 3.72 2.08
C ASP A 101 7.97 3.76 0.93
N ASP A 102 9.28 3.74 1.24
CA ASP A 102 10.34 3.66 0.24
C ASP A 102 10.33 2.31 -0.49
N LEU A 103 10.08 1.24 0.25
CA LEU A 103 9.93 -0.10 -0.31
C LEU A 103 8.71 -0.18 -1.22
N ILE A 104 7.57 0.37 -0.80
CA ILE A 104 6.34 0.46 -1.61
C ILE A 104 6.59 1.25 -2.90
N ALA A 105 7.28 2.40 -2.81
CA ALA A 105 7.65 3.18 -3.98
C ALA A 105 8.55 2.40 -4.96
N THR A 106 9.49 1.62 -4.43
CA THR A 106 10.37 0.76 -5.23
C THR A 106 9.58 -0.34 -5.94
N TYR A 107 8.68 -1.03 -5.22
CA TYR A 107 7.83 -2.06 -5.82
C TYR A 107 6.80 -1.50 -6.80
N LYS A 108 6.36 -0.26 -6.63
CA LYS A 108 5.57 0.42 -7.66
C LYS A 108 6.32 0.51 -8.99
N ILE A 109 7.62 0.83 -8.96
CA ILE A 109 8.43 0.88 -10.19
C ILE A 109 8.55 -0.50 -10.84
N GLN A 110 8.71 -1.56 -10.03
CA GLN A 110 8.74 -2.92 -10.55
C GLN A 110 7.38 -3.33 -11.15
N ALA A 111 6.27 -3.08 -10.44
CA ALA A 111 4.92 -3.36 -10.91
C ALA A 111 4.63 -2.67 -12.26
N LYS A 112 5.04 -1.40 -12.39
CA LYS A 112 4.88 -0.64 -13.64
C LYS A 112 5.66 -1.25 -14.80
N LYS A 113 6.88 -1.75 -14.57
CA LYS A 113 7.69 -2.45 -15.60
C LYS A 113 6.99 -3.74 -16.06
N GLU A 114 6.38 -4.47 -15.14
CA GLU A 114 5.64 -5.71 -15.41
C GLU A 114 4.19 -5.46 -15.86
N LYS A 115 3.76 -4.19 -16.00
CA LYS A 115 2.39 -3.78 -16.35
C LYS A 115 1.32 -4.33 -15.38
N ILE A 116 1.68 -4.45 -14.11
CA ILE A 116 0.82 -4.90 -13.03
C ILE A 116 0.19 -3.65 -12.37
N LYS A 117 -1.14 -3.64 -12.22
CA LYS A 117 -1.83 -2.61 -11.44
C LYS A 117 -1.54 -2.80 -9.96
N LEU A 118 -1.29 -1.71 -9.25
CA LEU A 118 -0.92 -1.71 -7.84
C LEU A 118 -2.03 -1.12 -6.98
N THR A 119 -2.42 -1.86 -5.94
CA THR A 119 -3.24 -1.33 -4.84
C THR A 119 -2.38 -1.20 -3.59
N ILE A 120 -2.24 0.01 -3.08
CA ILE A 120 -1.54 0.29 -1.82
C ILE A 120 -2.58 0.34 -0.71
N VAL A 121 -2.56 -0.64 0.21
CA VAL A 121 -3.48 -0.68 1.35
C VAL A 121 -2.88 0.12 2.50
N SER A 122 -3.27 1.39 2.59
CA SER A 122 -2.78 2.32 3.62
C SER A 122 -3.69 3.54 3.71
N SER A 123 -3.74 4.17 4.88
CA SER A 123 -4.35 5.49 5.11
C SER A 123 -3.33 6.63 5.11
N ASP A 124 -2.04 6.32 4.90
CA ASP A 124 -0.96 7.31 4.96
C ASP A 124 -1.01 8.24 3.75
N LYS A 125 -1.09 9.55 4.03
CA LYS A 125 -1.17 10.59 2.99
C LYS A 125 0.12 10.70 2.16
N ASP A 126 1.26 10.28 2.72
CA ASP A 126 2.56 10.45 2.06
C ASP A 126 2.70 9.49 0.87
N LEU A 127 2.00 8.35 0.91
CA LEU A 127 1.88 7.43 -0.21
C LEU A 127 1.01 7.96 -1.37
N MET A 128 0.28 9.06 -1.17
CA MET A 128 -0.53 9.67 -2.24
C MET A 128 0.30 10.21 -3.41
N GLN A 129 1.60 10.49 -3.19
CA GLN A 129 2.54 10.82 -4.27
C GLN A 129 2.77 9.66 -5.25
N LEU A 130 2.40 8.44 -4.86
CA LEU A 130 2.55 7.24 -5.68
C LEU A 130 1.32 6.93 -6.56
N VAL A 131 0.22 7.64 -6.35
CA VAL A 131 -1.02 7.40 -7.10
C VAL A 131 -0.85 7.83 -8.56
N ASP A 132 -1.30 6.98 -9.49
CA ASP A 132 -1.39 7.27 -10.92
C ASP A 132 -2.53 6.44 -11.57
N GLN A 133 -2.55 6.30 -12.89
CA GLN A 133 -3.59 5.56 -13.61
C GLN A 133 -3.61 4.06 -13.31
N ASP A 134 -2.46 3.49 -12.93
CA ASP A 134 -2.29 2.05 -12.63
C ASP A 134 -2.06 1.79 -11.13
N THR A 135 -1.98 2.84 -10.33
CA THR A 135 -1.75 2.76 -8.88
C THR A 135 -2.78 3.57 -8.12
N TYR A 136 -3.50 2.93 -7.21
CA TYR A 136 -4.42 3.58 -6.28
C TYR A 136 -4.21 3.09 -4.85
N MET A 137 -4.75 3.83 -3.88
CA MET A 137 -4.71 3.43 -2.48
C MET A 137 -6.09 2.97 -2.02
N LEU A 138 -6.09 2.09 -1.01
CA LEU A 138 -7.29 1.63 -0.32
C LEU A 138 -7.13 1.90 1.18
N ASP A 139 -7.93 2.85 1.69
CA ASP A 139 -8.08 3.07 3.13
C ASP A 139 -9.14 2.11 3.67
N THR A 140 -8.69 1.00 4.26
CA THR A 140 -9.59 -0.04 4.79
C THR A 140 -10.34 0.38 6.05
N MET A 141 -9.89 1.43 6.75
CA MET A 141 -10.59 1.97 7.92
C MET A 141 -11.83 2.75 7.53
N LYS A 142 -11.78 3.40 6.37
CA LYS A 142 -12.88 4.20 5.82
C LYS A 142 -13.58 3.54 4.64
N ASP A 143 -13.10 2.35 4.23
CA ASP A 143 -13.52 1.66 3.01
C ASP A 143 -13.53 2.59 1.79
N LYS A 144 -12.45 3.40 1.67
CA LYS A 144 -12.34 4.45 0.65
C LYS A 144 -11.22 4.13 -0.34
N HIS A 145 -11.55 4.13 -1.63
CA HIS A 145 -10.57 4.18 -2.69
C HIS A 145 -10.02 5.59 -2.84
N ILE A 146 -8.70 5.70 -3.05
CA ILE A 146 -8.01 6.97 -3.23
C ILE A 146 -7.28 6.90 -4.56
N GLY A 147 -7.83 7.55 -5.56
CA GLY A 147 -7.26 7.76 -6.88
C GLY A 147 -6.78 9.19 -7.07
N ILE A 148 -6.55 9.57 -8.32
CA ILE A 148 -6.02 10.89 -8.70
C ILE A 148 -6.94 12.02 -8.22
N ASP A 149 -8.26 11.84 -8.28
CA ASP A 149 -9.21 12.88 -7.92
C ASP A 149 -9.27 13.10 -6.41
N GLU A 150 -9.18 12.03 -5.59
CA GLU A 150 -9.11 12.13 -4.13
C GLU A 150 -7.79 12.79 -3.69
N VAL A 151 -6.69 12.56 -4.41
CA VAL A 151 -5.43 13.26 -4.17
C VAL A 151 -5.57 14.75 -4.47
N LYS A 152 -6.19 15.12 -5.59
CA LYS A 152 -6.48 16.52 -5.93
C LYS A 152 -7.40 17.19 -4.91
N GLU A 153 -8.42 16.48 -4.44
CA GLU A 153 -9.31 16.98 -3.39
C GLU A 153 -8.52 17.29 -2.10
N LYS A 154 -7.61 16.38 -1.71
CA LYS A 154 -6.85 16.52 -0.46
C LYS A 154 -5.73 17.54 -0.53
N PHE A 155 -4.94 17.52 -1.59
CA PHE A 155 -3.74 18.34 -1.73
C PHE A 155 -3.91 19.58 -2.60
N GLY A 156 -5.01 19.70 -3.35
CA GLY A 156 -5.24 20.80 -4.30
C GLY A 156 -4.38 20.75 -5.57
N VAL A 157 -3.66 19.65 -5.75
CA VAL A 157 -2.75 19.38 -6.89
C VAL A 157 -2.85 17.91 -7.31
N PRO A 158 -2.46 17.54 -8.54
CA PRO A 158 -2.37 16.14 -8.93
C PRO A 158 -1.19 15.42 -8.24
N PRO A 159 -1.18 14.06 -8.20
CA PRO A 159 -0.20 13.27 -7.45
C PRO A 159 1.26 13.64 -7.69
N GLU A 160 1.64 13.92 -8.92
CA GLU A 160 3.01 14.29 -9.30
C GLU A 160 3.51 15.62 -8.69
N LYS A 161 2.61 16.42 -8.11
CA LYS A 161 2.93 17.68 -7.42
C LYS A 161 2.77 17.62 -5.90
N VAL A 162 2.39 16.46 -5.37
CA VAL A 162 2.21 16.28 -3.91
C VAL A 162 3.51 16.55 -3.16
N ILE A 163 4.64 16.09 -3.68
CA ILE A 163 5.97 16.34 -3.10
C ILE A 163 6.22 17.84 -2.96
N ASP A 164 5.96 18.64 -4.00
CA ASP A 164 6.18 20.08 -3.97
C ASP A 164 5.30 20.77 -2.93
N VAL A 165 4.04 20.35 -2.81
CA VAL A 165 3.11 20.89 -1.80
C VAL A 165 3.56 20.52 -0.39
N GLN A 166 3.96 19.27 -0.14
CA GLN A 166 4.45 18.82 1.17
C GLN A 166 5.78 19.49 1.54
N SER A 167 6.65 19.74 0.56
CA SER A 167 7.91 20.45 0.78
C SER A 167 7.72 21.87 1.33
N LEU A 168 6.65 22.52 0.89
CA LEU A 168 6.29 23.87 1.38
C LEU A 168 5.50 23.81 2.68
N ALA A 169 4.52 22.91 2.78
CA ALA A 169 3.64 22.84 3.94
C ALA A 169 4.32 22.23 5.16
N GLY A 170 5.33 21.38 4.94
CA GLY A 170 5.91 20.56 6.00
C GLY A 170 4.95 19.50 6.55
N ASP A 171 5.41 18.81 7.58
CA ASP A 171 4.61 17.85 8.34
C ASP A 171 4.97 17.88 9.82
N SER A 172 4.05 18.31 10.66
CA SER A 172 4.28 18.38 12.11
C SER A 172 4.33 17.01 12.78
N VAL A 173 3.70 15.98 12.19
CA VAL A 173 3.70 14.61 12.73
C VAL A 173 5.08 13.98 12.55
N ASP A 174 5.70 14.22 11.40
CA ASP A 174 7.02 13.69 11.05
C ASP A 174 8.15 14.69 11.26
N ASN A 175 7.79 15.84 11.84
CA ASN A 175 8.73 16.92 12.09
C ASN A 175 9.47 17.38 10.81
N VAL A 176 8.74 17.47 9.70
CA VAL A 176 9.23 18.04 8.45
C VAL A 176 9.03 19.55 8.50
N PRO A 177 10.08 20.37 8.35
CA PRO A 177 10.03 21.81 8.70
C PRO A 177 9.10 22.61 7.79
N GLY A 178 9.08 22.38 6.49
CA GLY A 178 8.32 23.20 5.55
C GLY A 178 8.73 24.67 5.56
N VAL A 179 7.84 25.53 5.10
CA VAL A 179 7.99 27.00 5.16
C VAL A 179 6.98 27.55 6.16
N PRO A 180 7.41 28.22 7.25
CA PRO A 180 6.53 28.74 8.28
C PRO A 180 5.41 29.62 7.70
N GLY A 181 4.16 29.35 8.10
CA GLY A 181 2.98 30.08 7.64
C GLY A 181 2.45 29.67 6.26
N ILE A 182 3.03 28.65 5.63
CA ILE A 182 2.55 28.06 4.39
C ILE A 182 1.98 26.67 4.69
N GLY A 183 0.66 26.55 4.82
CA GLY A 183 -0.02 25.27 4.92
C GLY A 183 -0.39 24.70 3.55
N VAL A 184 -0.94 23.48 3.52
CA VAL A 184 -1.26 22.72 2.30
C VAL A 184 -2.05 23.54 1.25
N LYS A 185 -3.07 24.27 1.67
CA LYS A 185 -3.88 25.09 0.74
C LYS A 185 -3.05 26.20 0.07
N THR A 186 -2.26 26.92 0.83
CA THR A 186 -1.40 28.00 0.29
C THR A 186 -0.27 27.40 -0.57
N ALA A 187 0.29 26.28 -0.16
CA ALA A 187 1.29 25.55 -0.95
C ALA A 187 0.72 25.15 -2.31
N ALA A 188 -0.48 24.56 -2.32
CA ALA A 188 -1.17 24.18 -3.57
C ALA A 188 -1.43 25.38 -4.50
N GLU A 189 -1.91 26.51 -3.95
CA GLU A 189 -2.10 27.75 -4.71
C GLU A 189 -0.79 28.18 -5.40
N LEU A 190 0.32 28.18 -4.65
CA LEU A 190 1.64 28.57 -5.16
C LEU A 190 2.15 27.56 -6.22
N ILE A 191 2.06 26.28 -5.97
CA ILE A 191 2.52 25.26 -6.92
C ILE A 191 1.67 25.28 -8.20
N ASN A 192 0.37 25.49 -8.11
CA ASN A 192 -0.48 25.65 -9.29
C ASN A 192 -0.14 26.92 -10.09
N GLN A 193 0.22 28.02 -9.40
CA GLN A 193 0.60 29.27 -10.04
C GLN A 193 1.97 29.22 -10.71
N PHE A 194 2.97 28.63 -10.06
CA PHE A 194 4.37 28.64 -10.50
C PHE A 194 4.81 27.37 -11.21
N GLY A 195 4.03 26.29 -11.11
CA GLY A 195 4.26 25.01 -11.77
C GLY A 195 5.02 24.00 -10.93
N SER A 196 6.08 24.39 -10.22
CA SER A 196 6.90 23.53 -9.36
C SER A 196 7.52 24.31 -8.21
N LEU A 197 8.05 23.61 -7.21
CA LEU A 197 8.83 24.19 -6.11
C LEU A 197 10.04 24.95 -6.64
N ASP A 198 10.77 24.39 -7.61
CA ASP A 198 11.97 25.05 -8.16
C ASP A 198 11.65 26.37 -8.85
N GLU A 199 10.59 26.40 -9.67
CA GLU A 199 10.16 27.63 -10.32
C GLU A 199 9.61 28.65 -9.33
N LEU A 200 8.90 28.20 -8.30
CA LEU A 200 8.44 29.05 -7.20
C LEU A 200 9.62 29.71 -6.48
N LEU A 201 10.63 28.92 -6.10
CA LEU A 201 11.80 29.43 -5.37
C LEU A 201 12.67 30.37 -6.21
N LYS A 202 12.74 30.16 -7.54
CA LYS A 202 13.42 31.11 -8.45
C LYS A 202 12.66 32.43 -8.58
N LYS A 203 11.34 32.39 -8.52
CA LYS A 203 10.46 33.56 -8.73
C LYS A 203 9.86 34.10 -7.42
N ALA A 204 10.39 33.69 -6.26
CA ALA A 204 9.83 34.04 -4.95
C ALA A 204 9.68 35.55 -4.75
N GLU A 205 10.61 36.36 -5.29
CA GLU A 205 10.57 37.83 -5.22
C GLU A 205 9.34 38.44 -5.92
N THR A 206 8.76 37.75 -6.89
CA THR A 206 7.60 38.23 -7.64
C THR A 206 6.27 38.04 -6.90
N ILE A 207 6.28 37.37 -5.76
CA ILE A 207 5.08 37.12 -4.97
C ILE A 207 4.54 38.42 -4.39
N LYS A 208 3.28 38.73 -4.69
CA LYS A 208 2.63 39.97 -4.29
C LYS A 208 2.44 40.13 -2.79
N GLN A 209 2.21 39.00 -2.07
CA GLN A 209 1.97 39.01 -0.63
C GLN A 209 3.31 39.11 0.11
N PRO A 210 3.61 40.23 0.81
CA PRO A 210 4.91 40.46 1.40
C PRO A 210 5.32 39.37 2.43
N LYS A 211 4.37 38.95 3.28
CA LYS A 211 4.62 37.92 4.30
C LYS A 211 4.98 36.56 3.67
N ARG A 212 4.24 36.13 2.62
CA ARG A 212 4.53 34.86 1.91
C ARG A 212 5.86 34.93 1.19
N ARG A 213 6.14 36.07 0.52
CA ARG A 213 7.41 36.30 -0.16
C ARG A 213 8.59 36.20 0.81
N GLN A 214 8.51 36.91 1.92
CA GLN A 214 9.57 36.89 2.92
C GLN A 214 9.75 35.52 3.52
N ALA A 215 8.66 34.83 3.89
CA ALA A 215 8.74 33.46 4.43
C ALA A 215 9.46 32.47 3.48
N LEU A 216 9.19 32.58 2.17
CA LEU A 216 9.86 31.73 1.17
C LEU A 216 11.34 32.07 1.00
N LEU A 217 11.68 33.37 0.98
CA LEU A 217 13.06 33.80 0.84
C LEU A 217 13.91 33.37 2.05
N ASP A 218 13.36 33.53 3.27
CA ASP A 218 14.07 33.21 4.51
C ASP A 218 14.19 31.72 4.78
N ASN A 219 13.27 30.90 4.21
CA ASN A 219 13.17 29.45 4.48
C ASN A 219 13.36 28.58 3.24
N LYS A 220 14.09 29.06 2.24
CA LYS A 220 14.40 28.29 1.04
C LYS A 220 15.09 26.96 1.35
N SER A 221 16.04 26.95 2.30
CA SER A 221 16.75 25.75 2.74
C SER A 221 15.78 24.73 3.38
N ASN A 222 14.85 25.22 4.22
CA ASN A 222 13.85 24.35 4.86
C ASN A 222 12.94 23.66 3.82
N ALA A 223 12.50 24.41 2.78
CA ALA A 223 11.71 23.82 1.70
C ALA A 223 12.49 22.74 0.94
N LEU A 224 13.79 22.93 0.70
CA LEU A 224 14.63 21.95 0.02
C LEU A 224 14.89 20.70 0.88
N ILE A 225 15.22 20.89 2.18
CA ILE A 225 15.34 19.79 3.14
C ILE A 225 14.03 19.03 3.24
N SER A 226 12.91 19.74 3.34
CA SER A 226 11.58 19.10 3.38
C SER A 226 11.31 18.26 2.14
N ARG A 227 11.71 18.74 0.94
CA ARG A 227 11.59 17.95 -0.30
C ARG A 227 12.36 16.65 -0.23
N GLU A 228 13.59 16.68 0.30
CA GLU A 228 14.39 15.47 0.47
C GLU A 228 13.75 14.49 1.46
N LEU A 229 13.14 15.00 2.54
CA LEU A 229 12.49 14.18 3.55
C LEU A 229 11.18 13.53 3.07
N VAL A 230 10.35 14.29 2.31
CA VAL A 230 9.03 13.78 1.85
C VAL A 230 9.10 12.98 0.56
N THR A 231 10.21 13.06 -0.19
CA THR A 231 10.38 12.27 -1.41
C THR A 231 10.69 10.83 -1.06
N LEU A 232 9.84 9.92 -1.53
CA LEU A 232 10.03 8.49 -1.33
C LEU A 232 11.12 7.97 -2.26
N LYS A 233 12.05 7.16 -1.73
CA LYS A 233 13.03 6.45 -2.53
C LYS A 233 12.36 5.32 -3.30
N ASN A 234 12.68 5.22 -4.59
CA ASN A 234 12.08 4.22 -5.48
C ASN A 234 13.13 3.30 -6.13
N ASP A 235 14.35 3.33 -5.61
CA ASP A 235 15.52 2.57 -6.05
C ASP A 235 16.18 1.80 -4.90
N VAL A 236 15.38 1.42 -3.90
CA VAL A 236 15.85 0.67 -2.73
C VAL A 236 16.38 -0.71 -3.18
N PRO A 237 17.55 -1.16 -2.68
CA PRO A 237 18.16 -2.43 -3.07
C PRO A 237 17.44 -3.63 -2.42
N VAL A 238 16.18 -3.84 -2.79
CA VAL A 238 15.36 -4.97 -2.34
C VAL A 238 15.86 -6.27 -2.96
N LYS A 239 15.79 -7.38 -2.21
CA LYS A 239 16.18 -8.71 -2.69
C LYS A 239 15.04 -9.39 -3.42
N GLU A 240 13.84 -9.24 -2.88
CA GLU A 240 12.62 -9.83 -3.43
C GLU A 240 12.15 -9.03 -4.64
N THR A 241 11.57 -9.71 -5.59
CA THR A 241 10.96 -9.13 -6.78
C THR A 241 9.44 -9.22 -6.68
N ILE A 242 8.72 -8.51 -7.54
CA ILE A 242 7.25 -8.57 -7.58
C ILE A 242 6.76 -10.01 -7.81
N ASN A 243 7.50 -10.85 -8.51
CA ASN A 243 7.15 -12.25 -8.77
C ASN A 243 7.21 -13.14 -7.51
N ASP A 244 7.96 -12.73 -6.49
CA ASP A 244 7.99 -13.42 -5.21
C ASP A 244 6.71 -13.21 -4.39
N PHE A 245 5.87 -12.24 -4.80
CA PHE A 245 4.63 -11.86 -4.15
C PHE A 245 3.40 -12.60 -4.68
N ILE A 246 3.58 -13.52 -5.62
CA ILE A 246 2.48 -14.35 -6.14
C ILE A 246 1.76 -15.02 -4.96
N LEU A 247 0.45 -14.81 -4.90
CA LEU A 247 -0.39 -15.38 -3.85
C LEU A 247 -0.34 -16.91 -3.90
N LYS A 248 0.06 -17.50 -2.77
CA LYS A 248 0.12 -18.96 -2.57
C LYS A 248 -1.05 -19.43 -1.70
N PRO A 249 -1.46 -20.69 -1.80
CA PRO A 249 -2.41 -21.29 -0.87
C PRO A 249 -1.94 -21.16 0.58
N PHE A 250 -2.88 -21.17 1.53
CA PHE A 250 -2.53 -21.27 2.94
C PHE A 250 -1.83 -22.61 3.23
N ASP A 251 -0.81 -22.53 4.04
CA ASP A 251 -0.28 -23.68 4.75
C ASP A 251 -1.17 -23.90 6.00
N LYS A 252 -2.07 -24.88 5.93
CA LYS A 252 -3.06 -25.12 7.00
C LYS A 252 -2.39 -25.45 8.34
N GLU A 253 -1.31 -26.19 8.33
CA GLU A 253 -0.58 -26.54 9.56
C GLU A 253 0.02 -25.31 10.21
N LYS A 254 0.69 -24.46 9.43
CA LYS A 254 1.31 -23.25 9.94
C LYS A 254 0.29 -22.26 10.49
N ILE A 255 -0.78 -22.01 9.73
CA ILE A 255 -1.78 -21.03 10.18
C ILE A 255 -2.52 -21.51 11.42
N PHE A 256 -2.90 -22.79 11.48
CA PHE A 256 -3.60 -23.32 12.65
C PHE A 256 -2.69 -23.39 13.88
N SER A 257 -1.43 -23.81 13.72
CA SER A 257 -0.45 -23.77 14.80
C SER A 257 -0.27 -22.37 15.37
N PHE A 258 -0.17 -21.34 14.51
CA PHE A 258 -0.07 -19.96 14.94
C PHE A 258 -1.34 -19.47 15.66
N LEU A 259 -2.52 -19.80 15.11
CA LEU A 259 -3.79 -19.37 15.72
C LEU A 259 -4.05 -20.06 17.07
N ASP A 260 -3.59 -21.30 17.23
CA ASP A 260 -3.62 -22.03 18.51
C ASP A 260 -2.64 -21.41 19.51
N GLU A 261 -1.40 -21.11 19.09
CA GLU A 261 -0.42 -20.39 19.91
C GLU A 261 -0.99 -19.06 20.44
N MET A 262 -1.74 -18.36 19.60
CA MET A 262 -2.34 -17.05 19.94
C MET A 262 -3.72 -17.16 20.63
N GLU A 263 -4.27 -18.36 20.78
CA GLU A 263 -5.62 -18.63 21.32
C GLU A 263 -6.76 -17.95 20.50
N PHE A 264 -6.57 -17.79 19.19
CA PHE A 264 -7.53 -17.11 18.30
C PHE A 264 -8.60 -18.05 17.75
N THR A 265 -9.42 -18.61 18.63
CA THR A 265 -10.42 -19.62 18.29
C THR A 265 -11.48 -19.14 17.29
N LYS A 266 -11.87 -17.87 17.32
CA LYS A 266 -12.91 -17.33 16.42
C LYS A 266 -12.42 -17.27 14.97
N ILE A 267 -11.24 -16.73 14.73
CA ILE A 267 -10.68 -16.64 13.37
C ILE A 267 -10.30 -18.05 12.86
N LYS A 268 -9.80 -18.92 13.74
CA LYS A 268 -9.53 -20.32 13.38
C LYS A 268 -10.79 -21.01 12.84
N LYS A 269 -11.92 -20.92 13.56
CA LYS A 269 -13.20 -21.48 13.12
C LYS A 269 -13.67 -20.89 11.77
N ARG A 270 -13.49 -19.60 11.54
CA ARG A 270 -13.84 -18.98 10.24
C ARG A 270 -13.00 -19.57 9.12
N ILE A 271 -11.70 -19.73 9.33
CA ILE A 271 -10.80 -20.33 8.33
C ILE A 271 -11.17 -21.79 8.09
N GLU A 272 -11.47 -22.58 9.14
CA GLU A 272 -11.91 -23.96 9.03
C GLU A 272 -13.22 -24.08 8.23
N GLN A 273 -14.18 -23.21 8.46
CA GLN A 273 -15.45 -23.20 7.71
C GLN A 273 -15.26 -22.87 6.23
N THR A 274 -14.37 -21.94 5.92
CA THR A 274 -14.11 -21.52 4.54
C THR A 274 -13.25 -22.54 3.78
N TYR A 275 -12.29 -23.18 4.47
CA TYR A 275 -11.27 -24.04 3.84
C TYR A 275 -11.27 -25.48 4.34
N GLY A 276 -12.07 -25.82 5.37
CA GLY A 276 -12.11 -27.14 6.00
C GLY A 276 -12.84 -28.21 5.20
N MET A 277 -13.67 -27.83 4.24
CA MET A 277 -14.52 -28.75 3.48
C MET A 277 -14.04 -29.05 2.05
N SER A 278 -12.97 -28.45 1.59
CA SER A 278 -12.43 -28.77 0.27
C SER A 278 -10.91 -28.70 0.26
N GLU A 279 -10.28 -29.71 -0.27
CA GLU A 279 -8.95 -29.61 -0.86
C GLU A 279 -9.04 -28.62 -2.02
N THR A 280 -9.13 -27.36 -1.70
CA THR A 280 -9.31 -26.35 -2.74
C THR A 280 -7.96 -25.98 -3.31
N ASN A 281 -7.72 -26.54 -4.45
CA ASN A 281 -6.93 -25.94 -5.50
C ASN A 281 -7.16 -24.43 -5.54
N PHE A 282 -6.32 -23.65 -4.87
CA PHE A 282 -6.08 -22.30 -5.23
C PHE A 282 -5.46 -22.34 -6.63
N LYS A 283 -6.28 -22.20 -7.63
CA LYS A 283 -5.78 -21.81 -8.94
C LYS A 283 -5.57 -20.32 -8.86
N PRO A 284 -4.32 -19.82 -8.82
CA PRO A 284 -4.09 -18.42 -9.12
C PRO A 284 -4.82 -18.20 -10.44
N SER A 285 -5.65 -17.19 -10.50
CA SER A 285 -6.33 -16.83 -11.73
C SER A 285 -5.26 -16.40 -12.73
N SER A 286 -4.66 -17.37 -13.40
CA SER A 286 -4.03 -17.17 -14.69
C SER A 286 -5.14 -17.07 -15.74
N THR A 287 -6.20 -16.39 -15.39
CA THR A 287 -7.15 -15.91 -16.38
C THR A 287 -6.52 -14.66 -16.99
N VAL A 288 -5.66 -14.91 -17.98
CA VAL A 288 -5.82 -14.15 -19.22
C VAL A 288 -7.31 -13.93 -19.36
N VAL A 289 -7.72 -12.68 -19.25
CA VAL A 289 -9.09 -12.22 -19.38
C VAL A 289 -9.66 -12.87 -20.62
N LYS A 290 -10.45 -13.95 -20.44
CA LYS A 290 -11.40 -14.39 -21.45
C LYS A 290 -12.50 -13.32 -21.45
N LYS A 291 -12.20 -12.16 -22.02
CA LYS A 291 -13.21 -11.25 -22.48
C LYS A 291 -13.99 -12.03 -23.50
N SER A 292 -15.19 -12.47 -23.15
CA SER A 292 -16.20 -12.77 -24.15
C SER A 292 -16.50 -11.45 -24.84
N LEU A 293 -15.71 -11.12 -25.85
CA LEU A 293 -16.09 -10.14 -26.84
C LEU A 293 -17.33 -10.75 -27.53
N LYS A 294 -18.50 -10.42 -27.05
CA LYS A 294 -19.69 -10.41 -27.89
C LYS A 294 -19.42 -9.35 -28.95
N ASN A 295 -18.79 -9.77 -30.03
CA ASN A 295 -18.80 -8.98 -31.23
C ASN A 295 -20.23 -8.96 -31.74
N GLU A 296 -20.74 -7.81 -32.11
CA GLU A 296 -22.02 -7.59 -32.80
C GLU A 296 -22.12 -8.34 -34.13
N ALA A 297 -21.13 -9.12 -34.53
CA ALA A 297 -21.05 -9.92 -35.76
C ALA A 297 -21.39 -11.42 -35.55
N GLY A 298 -21.83 -11.87 -34.37
CA GLY A 298 -22.33 -13.24 -34.17
C GLY A 298 -21.28 -14.35 -34.16
N PHE A 299 -19.98 -14.04 -33.98
CA PHE A 299 -18.93 -15.06 -33.90
C PHE A 299 -18.66 -15.46 -32.45
N ASN A 300 -18.59 -16.79 -32.19
CA ASN A 300 -18.12 -17.33 -30.91
C ASN A 300 -16.65 -17.70 -31.01
N ILE A 301 -15.83 -17.19 -30.07
CA ILE A 301 -14.43 -17.58 -29.97
C ILE A 301 -14.35 -18.77 -29.00
N ILE A 302 -13.87 -19.93 -29.48
CA ILE A 302 -13.77 -21.16 -28.72
C ILE A 302 -12.32 -21.37 -28.32
N TYR A 303 -12.08 -21.59 -27.01
CA TYR A 303 -10.73 -21.72 -26.43
C TYR A 303 -10.45 -23.14 -25.91
N ASP A 304 -11.44 -24.00 -25.85
CA ASP A 304 -11.28 -25.37 -25.38
C ASP A 304 -10.97 -26.30 -26.55
N LYS A 305 -9.84 -27.04 -26.44
CA LYS A 305 -9.38 -27.98 -27.51
C LYS A 305 -10.40 -29.06 -27.80
N LYS A 306 -11.09 -29.59 -26.77
CA LYS A 306 -12.12 -30.61 -26.95
C LYS A 306 -13.37 -30.08 -27.65
N GLU A 307 -13.72 -28.84 -27.41
CA GLU A 307 -14.85 -28.17 -28.05
C GLU A 307 -14.55 -27.90 -29.53
N ILE A 308 -13.31 -27.52 -29.84
CA ILE A 308 -12.82 -27.36 -31.23
C ILE A 308 -12.85 -28.71 -31.97
N GLU A 309 -12.33 -29.79 -31.36
CA GLU A 309 -12.37 -31.14 -31.93
C GLU A 309 -13.79 -31.65 -32.20
N THR A 310 -14.72 -31.32 -31.28
CA THR A 310 -16.14 -31.71 -31.44
C THR A 310 -16.81 -30.94 -32.59
N ILE A 311 -16.46 -29.68 -32.81
CA ILE A 311 -16.99 -28.85 -33.89
C ILE A 311 -16.40 -29.27 -35.24
N LEU A 312 -15.11 -29.58 -35.28
CA LEU A 312 -14.46 -30.09 -36.51
C LEU A 312 -15.05 -31.45 -36.91
N ALA A 313 -15.28 -32.40 -35.96
CA ALA A 313 -15.91 -33.67 -36.23
C ALA A 313 -17.34 -33.53 -36.76
N LYS A 314 -18.10 -32.53 -36.31
CA LYS A 314 -19.44 -32.22 -36.82
C LYS A 314 -19.42 -31.57 -38.20
N ALA A 315 -18.36 -30.82 -38.52
CA ALA A 315 -18.20 -30.22 -39.84
C ALA A 315 -17.83 -31.25 -40.91
N ASP A 316 -17.01 -32.25 -40.54
CA ASP A 316 -16.66 -33.36 -41.45
C ASP A 316 -17.84 -34.31 -41.75
N ASP A 317 -18.86 -34.42 -40.85
CA ASP A 317 -20.05 -35.22 -41.07
C ASP A 317 -21.12 -34.52 -41.94
N GLN A 318 -20.96 -33.21 -42.21
CA GLN A 318 -21.92 -32.42 -43.02
C GLN A 318 -21.34 -31.96 -44.36
N GLY A 319 -20.13 -32.40 -44.73
CA GLY A 319 -19.28 -32.02 -45.86
C GLY A 319 -19.64 -32.29 -47.24
#